data_ab8701ebc0249594cfe39da8e905e303
#
_entry.id   ab8701ebc0249594cfe39da8e905e303
#
_cell.length_a   1.000
_cell.length_b   1.000
_cell.length_c   1.000
_cell.angle_alpha   90.00
_cell.angle_beta   90.00
_cell.angle_gamma   90.00
#
_symmetry.space_group_name_H-M   'P 1'
#
loop_
_entity.id
_entity.type
_entity.pdbx_description
1 polymer ?
#
loop_
_entity_poly.entity_id
_entity_poly.type
_entity_poly.pdbx_seq_one_letter_code
_entity_poly.pdbx_strand_id
1 'polypeptide(L)'
;VTAVTPAQANRMIVKAKRTALEDKLDGQLEALNLWPVRQFYFHPVRRWRSDFAFPEQQLLIEVDGGEWVNGAHNRGTGSARDNEKDHAAIRLGYRVLHFTGSQVRSGYAAREIAEVLNG
;
A
#
# COMPACT_ATOMS: atom_id res chain seq x y z
N VAL A 1 6.43 10.57 32.48
CA VAL A 1 6.07 9.77 31.31
C VAL A 1 4.55 9.69 31.22
N THR A 2 4.02 10.11 30.10
CA THR A 2 2.58 10.11 29.87
C THR A 2 2.16 8.74 29.35
N ALA A 3 1.19 8.11 30.01
CA ALA A 3 0.66 6.83 29.57
C ALA A 3 -0.09 6.97 28.24
N VAL A 4 0.07 6.00 27.37
CA VAL A 4 -0.63 5.94 26.10
C VAL A 4 -2.08 5.52 26.34
N THR A 5 -3.04 6.19 25.72
CA THR A 5 -4.44 5.80 25.81
C THR A 5 -4.68 4.51 25.01
N PRO A 6 -5.75 3.75 25.30
CA PRO A 6 -6.09 2.57 24.49
C PRO A 6 -6.24 2.87 23.00
N ALA A 7 -6.85 4.01 22.65
CA ALA A 7 -7.01 4.39 21.24
C ALA A 7 -5.66 4.67 20.58
N GLN A 8 -4.76 5.34 21.28
CA GLN A 8 -3.40 5.59 20.80
C GLN A 8 -2.63 4.28 20.62
N ALA A 9 -2.73 3.38 21.60
CA ALA A 9 -2.08 2.07 21.52
C ALA A 9 -2.59 1.28 20.31
N ASN A 10 -3.89 1.28 20.06
CA ASN A 10 -4.46 0.59 18.91
C ASN A 10 -3.93 1.17 17.59
N ARG A 11 -3.86 2.50 17.48
CA ARG A 11 -3.30 3.14 16.28
C ARG A 11 -1.84 2.77 16.06
N MET A 12 -1.06 2.69 17.14
CA MET A 12 0.35 2.30 17.07
C MET A 12 0.50 0.86 16.62
N ILE A 13 -0.34 -0.05 17.11
CA ILE A 13 -0.32 -1.46 16.73
C ILE A 13 -0.68 -1.62 15.25
N VAL A 14 -1.73 -0.95 14.78
CA VAL A 14 -2.17 -1.01 13.37
C VAL A 14 -1.07 -0.48 12.46
N LYS A 15 -0.46 0.64 12.82
CA LYS A 15 0.64 1.23 12.05
C LYS A 15 1.84 0.30 12.01
N ALA A 16 2.19 -0.33 13.12
CA ALA A 16 3.31 -1.27 13.17
C ALA A 16 3.07 -2.49 12.29
N LYS A 17 1.84 -3.02 12.27
CA LYS A 17 1.48 -4.16 11.40
C LYS A 17 1.57 -3.80 9.92
N ARG A 18 1.10 -2.61 9.55
CA ARG A 18 1.19 -2.13 8.17
C ARG A 18 2.65 -1.94 7.76
N THR A 19 3.45 -1.35 8.63
CA THR A 19 4.88 -1.16 8.37
C THR A 19 5.59 -2.50 8.19
N ALA A 20 5.25 -3.50 9.01
CA ALA A 20 5.81 -4.84 8.88
C ALA A 20 5.46 -5.48 7.55
N LEU A 21 4.24 -5.31 7.06
CA LEU A 21 3.82 -5.80 5.75
C LEU A 21 4.58 -5.09 4.62
N GLU A 22 4.73 -3.78 4.73
CA GLU A 22 5.48 -3.01 3.75
C GLU A 22 6.96 -3.44 3.73
N ASP A 23 7.57 -3.62 4.90
CA ASP A 23 8.95 -4.08 4.98
C ASP A 23 9.11 -5.47 4.38
N LYS A 24 8.14 -6.36 4.60
CA LYS A 24 8.15 -7.69 4.01
C LYS A 24 8.09 -7.62 2.48
N LEU A 25 7.18 -6.82 1.95
CA LEU A 25 7.07 -6.65 0.51
C LEU A 25 8.35 -6.04 -0.08
N ASP A 26 8.92 -5.05 0.60
CA ASP A 26 10.16 -4.41 0.17
C ASP A 26 11.28 -5.45 0.05
N GLY A 27 11.43 -6.32 1.05
CA GLY A 27 12.43 -7.39 1.02
C GLY A 27 12.17 -8.39 -0.11
N GLN A 28 10.92 -8.73 -0.38
CA GLN A 28 10.57 -9.62 -1.46
C GLN A 28 10.89 -9.02 -2.83
N LEU A 29 10.62 -7.72 -3.00
CA LEU A 29 10.95 -7.00 -4.24
C LEU A 29 12.46 -6.88 -4.42
N GLU A 30 13.19 -6.60 -3.36
CA GLU A 30 14.66 -6.56 -3.39
C GLU A 30 15.23 -7.89 -3.85
N ALA A 31 14.69 -9.00 -3.35
CA ALA A 31 15.10 -10.34 -3.78
C ALA A 31 14.89 -10.58 -5.26
N LEU A 32 13.94 -9.87 -5.89
CA LEU A 32 13.69 -9.89 -7.33
C LEU A 32 14.47 -8.81 -8.08
N ASN A 33 15.36 -8.11 -7.40
CA ASN A 33 16.15 -6.99 -7.94
C ASN A 33 15.24 -5.83 -8.41
N LEU A 34 14.18 -5.58 -7.65
CA LEU A 34 13.26 -4.48 -7.89
C LEU A 34 13.38 -3.48 -6.75
N TRP A 35 13.51 -2.19 -7.09
CA TRP A 35 13.84 -1.15 -6.13
C TRP A 35 12.81 -0.03 -6.19
N PRO A 36 11.67 -0.17 -5.50
CA PRO A 36 10.64 0.87 -5.50
C PRO A 36 11.04 2.07 -4.64
N VAL A 37 10.43 3.19 -4.92
CA VAL A 37 10.43 4.35 -4.02
C VAL A 37 9.31 4.13 -3.01
N ARG A 38 9.61 4.29 -1.73
CA ARG A 38 8.62 4.15 -0.65
C ARG A 38 8.01 5.51 -0.32
N GLN A 39 6.74 5.52 0.05
CA GLN A 39 6.02 6.71 0.49
C GLN A 39 6.13 7.84 -0.53
N PHE A 40 5.74 7.54 -1.75
CA PHE A 40 5.90 8.44 -2.88
C PHE A 40 4.71 9.39 -3.03
N TYR A 41 4.98 10.69 -3.00
CA TYR A 41 3.99 11.73 -3.26
C TYR A 41 3.81 11.88 -4.77
N PHE A 42 2.68 11.43 -5.28
CA PHE A 42 2.47 11.38 -6.74
C PHE A 42 1.65 12.54 -7.29
N HIS A 43 0.95 13.27 -6.43
CA HIS A 43 0.04 14.33 -6.87
C HIS A 43 0.72 15.70 -6.74
N PRO A 44 0.58 16.59 -7.76
CA PRO A 44 1.26 17.89 -7.74
C PRO A 44 0.73 18.86 -6.68
N VAL A 45 -0.52 18.67 -6.23
CA VAL A 45 -1.17 19.60 -5.29
C VAL A 45 -1.58 18.91 -3.99
N ARG A 46 -2.25 17.76 -4.10
CA ARG A 46 -2.72 17.00 -2.93
C ARG A 46 -1.55 16.24 -2.30
N ARG A 47 -1.58 16.10 -0.97
CA ARG A 47 -0.51 15.40 -0.27
C ARG A 47 -0.73 13.88 -0.19
N TRP A 48 -1.27 13.34 -1.26
CA TRP A 48 -1.47 11.89 -1.38
C TRP A 48 -0.16 11.17 -1.64
N ARG A 49 0.04 10.08 -0.90
CA ARG A 49 1.22 9.21 -1.05
C ARG A 49 0.79 7.83 -1.46
N SER A 50 1.63 7.16 -2.21
CA SER A 50 1.54 5.73 -2.44
C SER A 50 2.56 5.01 -1.55
N ASP A 51 2.24 3.81 -1.06
CA ASP A 51 3.15 3.06 -0.20
C ASP A 51 4.44 2.73 -0.93
N PHE A 52 4.33 2.35 -2.20
CA PHE A 52 5.46 2.11 -3.10
C PHE A 52 5.16 2.69 -4.46
N ALA A 53 6.22 3.04 -5.19
CA ALA A 53 6.09 3.48 -6.57
C ALA A 53 7.29 3.03 -7.40
N PHE A 54 7.02 2.78 -8.66
CA PHE A 54 8.03 2.71 -9.70
C PHE A 54 7.72 3.86 -10.66
N PRO A 55 8.23 5.07 -10.35
CA PRO A 55 7.80 6.29 -11.08
C PRO A 55 8.08 6.26 -12.57
N GLU A 56 9.20 5.67 -12.98
CA GLU A 56 9.54 5.60 -14.41
C GLU A 56 8.54 4.74 -15.19
N GLN A 57 8.01 3.70 -14.56
CA GLN A 57 6.99 2.83 -15.14
C GLN A 57 5.57 3.32 -14.85
N GLN A 58 5.45 4.45 -14.16
CA GLN A 58 4.16 5.04 -13.76
C GLN A 58 3.28 4.03 -13.01
N LEU A 59 3.87 3.32 -12.07
CA LEU A 59 3.17 2.31 -11.26
C LEU A 59 3.18 2.71 -9.80
N LEU A 60 2.00 2.73 -9.20
CA LEU A 60 1.81 2.95 -7.76
C LEU A 60 1.29 1.66 -7.12
N ILE A 61 1.74 1.40 -5.90
CA ILE A 61 1.37 0.19 -5.17
C ILE A 61 0.92 0.57 -3.77
N GLU A 62 -0.24 0.06 -3.38
CA GLU A 62 -0.82 0.26 -2.08
C GLU A 62 -0.96 -1.07 -1.35
N VAL A 63 -0.49 -1.13 -0.12
CA VAL A 63 -0.71 -2.27 0.77
C VAL A 63 -1.84 -1.89 1.71
N ASP A 64 -3.03 -2.37 1.42
CA ASP A 64 -4.22 -1.91 2.12
C ASP A 64 -4.35 -2.47 3.53
N GLY A 65 -3.75 -3.62 3.79
CA GLY A 65 -3.84 -4.27 5.09
C GLY A 65 -5.25 -4.74 5.44
N GLY A 66 -6.22 -4.42 4.59
CA GLY A 66 -7.60 -4.85 4.79
C GLY A 66 -7.75 -6.31 4.45
N GLU A 67 -8.42 -7.04 5.34
CA GLU A 67 -8.73 -8.44 5.15
C GLU A 67 -10.21 -8.64 5.44
N TRP A 68 -10.74 -9.79 5.03
CA TRP A 68 -12.11 -10.14 5.33
C TRP A 68 -12.27 -10.36 6.83
N VAL A 69 -13.22 -9.65 7.43
CA VAL A 69 -13.57 -9.80 8.83
C VAL A 69 -15.03 -10.26 8.90
N ASN A 70 -15.27 -11.38 9.52
CA ASN A 70 -16.62 -11.94 9.65
C ASN A 70 -17.33 -12.10 8.30
N GLY A 71 -16.60 -12.49 7.27
CA GLY A 71 -17.16 -12.69 5.95
C GLY A 71 -17.39 -11.42 5.14
N ALA A 72 -17.05 -10.26 5.69
CA ALA A 72 -17.22 -8.98 5.02
C ALA A 72 -15.88 -8.25 4.95
N HIS A 73 -15.63 -7.59 3.83
CA HIS A 73 -14.44 -6.77 3.69
C HIS A 73 -14.60 -5.50 4.53
N ASN A 74 -13.64 -5.24 5.42
CA ASN A 74 -13.68 -4.06 6.26
C ASN A 74 -13.16 -2.85 5.49
N ARG A 75 -14.06 -2.15 4.80
CA ARG A 75 -13.70 -0.99 4.01
C ARG A 75 -13.69 0.31 4.80
N GLY A 76 -14.33 0.34 5.95
CA GLY A 76 -14.39 1.54 6.75
C GLY A 76 -14.95 2.76 6.00
N THR A 77 -14.85 3.92 6.62
CA THR A 77 -15.37 5.18 6.09
C THR A 77 -14.43 5.85 5.09
N GLY A 78 -13.25 5.27 4.85
CA GLY A 78 -12.24 5.85 3.97
C GLY A 78 -12.39 5.50 2.50
N SER A 79 -13.31 4.58 2.14
CA SER A 79 -13.35 4.02 0.78
C SER A 79 -13.61 5.06 -0.32
N ALA A 80 -14.48 6.06 -0.08
CA ALA A 80 -14.74 7.11 -1.07
C ALA A 80 -13.49 7.96 -1.31
N ARG A 81 -12.79 8.31 -0.24
CA ARG A 81 -11.53 9.07 -0.32
C ARG A 81 -10.45 8.28 -1.04
N ASP A 82 -10.37 6.97 -0.77
CA ASP A 82 -9.40 6.09 -1.42
C ASP A 82 -9.69 6.00 -2.91
N ASN A 83 -10.96 5.95 -3.30
CA ASN A 83 -11.35 5.93 -4.70
C ASN A 83 -10.96 7.24 -5.41
N GLU A 84 -11.14 8.38 -4.76
CA GLU A 84 -10.73 9.67 -5.31
C GLU A 84 -9.22 9.72 -5.54
N LYS A 85 -8.45 9.18 -4.63
CA LYS A 85 -7.00 9.09 -4.75
C LYS A 85 -6.60 8.25 -5.97
N ASP A 86 -7.24 7.09 -6.13
CA ASP A 86 -6.98 6.20 -7.27
C ASP A 86 -7.39 6.87 -8.59
N HIS A 87 -8.55 7.52 -8.63
CA HIS A 87 -9.01 8.23 -9.82
C HIS A 87 -8.01 9.32 -10.22
N ALA A 88 -7.51 10.08 -9.25
CA ALA A 88 -6.53 11.12 -9.50
C ALA A 88 -5.22 10.54 -10.04
N ALA A 89 -4.77 9.42 -9.48
CA ALA A 89 -3.56 8.76 -9.93
C ALA A 89 -3.71 8.29 -11.39
N ILE A 90 -4.84 7.67 -11.71
CA ILE A 90 -5.12 7.18 -13.07
C ILE A 90 -5.17 8.35 -14.05
N ARG A 91 -5.78 9.46 -13.66
CA ARG A 91 -5.85 10.66 -14.52
C ARG A 91 -4.48 11.26 -14.78
N LEU A 92 -3.52 11.06 -13.88
CA LEU A 92 -2.14 11.48 -14.04
C LEU A 92 -1.29 10.48 -14.83
N GLY A 93 -1.89 9.36 -15.26
CA GLY A 93 -1.22 8.37 -16.07
C GLY A 93 -0.62 7.20 -15.30
N TYR A 94 -0.88 7.13 -14.00
CA TYR A 94 -0.39 6.01 -13.20
C TYR A 94 -1.32 4.80 -13.28
N ARG A 95 -0.73 3.61 -13.22
CA ARG A 95 -1.44 2.37 -12.93
C ARG A 95 -1.38 2.18 -11.41
N VAL A 96 -2.41 1.62 -10.82
CA VAL A 96 -2.47 1.44 -9.36
C VAL A 96 -2.78 -0.02 -9.05
N LEU A 97 -1.95 -0.62 -8.20
CA LEU A 97 -2.17 -1.97 -7.70
C LEU A 97 -2.41 -1.92 -6.19
N HIS A 98 -3.42 -2.64 -5.74
CA HIS A 98 -3.75 -2.78 -4.33
C HIS A 98 -3.55 -4.21 -3.89
N PHE A 99 -2.91 -4.42 -2.76
CA PHE A 99 -2.69 -5.76 -2.22
C PHE A 99 -3.10 -5.84 -0.75
N THR A 100 -3.69 -6.97 -0.40
CA THR A 100 -4.01 -7.28 0.99
C THR A 100 -2.78 -7.84 1.71
N GLY A 101 -2.86 -7.91 3.04
CA GLY A 101 -1.80 -8.53 3.83
C GLY A 101 -1.55 -9.97 3.43
N SER A 102 -2.60 -10.73 3.17
CA SER A 102 -2.48 -12.13 2.73
C SER A 102 -1.74 -12.24 1.39
N GLN A 103 -2.00 -11.33 0.48
CA GLN A 103 -1.33 -11.32 -0.82
C GLN A 103 0.15 -10.99 -0.71
N VAL A 104 0.51 -10.13 0.23
CA VAL A 104 1.92 -9.86 0.52
C VAL A 104 2.59 -11.09 1.14
N ARG A 105 1.97 -11.65 2.17
CA ARG A 105 2.53 -12.80 2.90
C ARG A 105 2.70 -14.03 2.03
N SER A 106 1.80 -14.26 1.08
CA SER A 106 1.87 -15.42 0.19
C SER A 106 2.91 -15.27 -0.93
N GLY A 107 3.44 -14.07 -1.12
CA GLY A 107 4.35 -13.77 -2.22
C GLY A 107 3.64 -13.39 -3.52
N TYR A 108 2.31 -13.46 -3.55
CA TYR A 108 1.54 -13.09 -4.75
C TYR A 108 1.81 -11.65 -5.17
N ALA A 109 1.82 -10.72 -4.21
CA ALA A 109 2.00 -9.30 -4.53
C ALA A 109 3.33 -9.04 -5.25
N ALA A 110 4.42 -9.59 -4.73
CA ALA A 110 5.73 -9.39 -5.35
C ALA A 110 5.78 -9.97 -6.77
N ARG A 111 5.22 -11.17 -6.95
CA ARG A 111 5.18 -11.81 -8.29
C ARG A 111 4.34 -11.00 -9.26
N GLU A 112 3.19 -10.51 -8.82
CA GLU A 112 2.29 -9.72 -9.67
C GLU A 112 2.95 -8.40 -10.08
N ILE A 113 3.63 -7.73 -9.16
CA ILE A 113 4.37 -6.51 -9.46
C ILE A 113 5.43 -6.77 -10.51
N ALA A 114 6.19 -7.86 -10.36
CA ALA A 114 7.22 -8.22 -11.33
C ALA A 114 6.61 -8.47 -12.71
N GLU A 115 5.47 -9.16 -12.77
CA GLU A 115 4.77 -9.42 -14.05
C GLU A 115 4.30 -8.13 -14.71
N VAL A 116 3.72 -7.21 -13.93
CA VAL A 116 3.26 -5.93 -14.45
C VAL A 116 4.41 -5.10 -14.99
N LEU A 117 5.56 -5.11 -14.30
CA LEU A 117 6.74 -4.36 -14.74
C LEU A 117 7.38 -4.97 -15.98
N ASN A 118 7.30 -6.29 -16.15
CA ASN A 118 7.86 -6.98 -17.31
C ASN A 118 6.91 -7.01 -18.51
N GLY A 119 5.65 -6.77 -18.29
CA GLY A 119 4.64 -6.69 -19.33
C GLY A 119 4.56 -5.32 -19.92
#